data_955f694772fe8e619f98206b44593ae9
#
_entry.id   955f694772fe8e619f98206b44593ae9
#
_cell.length_a   1.000
_cell.length_b   1.000
_cell.length_c   1.000
_cell.angle_alpha   90.00
_cell.angle_beta   90.00
_cell.angle_gamma   90.00
#
_symmetry.space_group_name_H-M   'P 1'
#
loop_
_entity.id
_entity.type
_entity.pdbx_description
1 polymer ?
#
loop_
_entity_poly.entity_id
_entity_poly.type
_entity_poly.pdbx_seq_one_letter_code
_entity_poly.pdbx_strand_id
1 'polypeptide(L)' 'MKLTKISGGCEDDNCPAVYETGRETYIVQGYVIEDPTVLEELGLPAGESVVEVPVDVLKGIHVDSR' A
#
# COMPACT_ATOMS: atom_id res chain seq x y z
N MET A 1 11.04 13.32 -5.58
CA MET A 1 11.22 12.05 -4.84
C MET A 1 11.27 10.89 -5.82
N LYS A 2 12.20 10.02 -5.64
CA LYS A 2 12.33 8.85 -6.51
C LYS A 2 11.73 7.62 -5.83
N LEU A 3 10.76 7.02 -6.49
CA LEU A 3 10.10 5.83 -5.96
C LEU A 3 10.66 4.57 -6.62
N THR A 4 10.90 3.56 -5.81
CA THR A 4 11.37 2.28 -6.31
C THR A 4 10.32 1.23 -6.01
N LYS A 5 9.77 0.61 -7.06
CA LYS A 5 8.78 -0.44 -6.87
C LYS A 5 9.46 -1.69 -6.31
N ILE A 6 8.98 -2.19 -5.21
CA ILE A 6 9.57 -3.36 -4.57
C ILE A 6 8.62 -4.56 -4.52
N SER A 7 7.34 -4.36 -4.82
CA SER A 7 6.40 -5.48 -4.81
C SER A 7 5.16 -5.12 -5.62
N GLY A 8 4.52 -6.14 -6.18
CA GLY A 8 3.26 -5.98 -6.89
C GLY A 8 3.42 -5.39 -8.27
N GLY A 9 2.31 -4.85 -8.76
CA GLY A 9 2.29 -4.25 -10.08
C GLY A 9 1.97 -5.24 -11.18
N CYS A 10 1.79 -4.72 -12.38
CA CYS A 10 1.58 -5.51 -13.57
C CYS A 10 2.00 -4.67 -14.76
N GLU A 11 1.91 -5.25 -15.97
CA GLU A 11 2.47 -4.59 -17.14
C GLU A 11 1.85 -3.23 -17.45
N ASP A 12 0.57 -3.06 -17.17
CA ASP A 12 -0.11 -1.81 -17.47
C ASP A 12 -0.20 -0.85 -16.29
N ASP A 13 0.50 -1.15 -15.21
CA ASP A 13 0.61 -0.28 -14.03
C ASP A 13 -0.73 0.02 -13.34
N ASN A 14 -1.71 -0.85 -13.56
CA ASN A 14 -3.02 -0.69 -12.92
C ASN A 14 -3.21 -1.59 -11.72
N CYS A 15 -2.16 -2.23 -11.27
CA CYS A 15 -2.24 -3.19 -10.19
C CYS A 15 -1.68 -2.61 -8.91
N PRO A 16 -2.15 -3.10 -7.75
CA PRO A 16 -1.57 -2.69 -6.48
C PRO A 16 -0.07 -2.97 -6.43
N ALA A 17 0.64 -2.09 -5.74
CA ALA A 17 2.08 -2.19 -5.68
C ALA A 17 2.59 -1.47 -4.44
N VAL A 18 3.83 -1.78 -4.06
CA VAL A 18 4.50 -1.12 -2.94
C VAL A 18 5.78 -0.48 -3.47
N TYR A 19 6.01 0.74 -3.05
CA TYR A 19 7.18 1.51 -3.48
C TYR A 19 7.98 1.96 -2.27
N GLU A 20 9.28 1.94 -2.42
CA GLU A 20 10.17 2.50 -1.42
C GLU A 20 10.42 3.98 -1.73
N THR A 21 10.36 4.83 -0.72
CA THR A 21 10.47 6.27 -0.92
C THR A 21 11.86 6.83 -0.78
N GLY A 22 12.75 6.10 -0.13
CA GLY A 22 14.06 6.62 0.23
C GLY A 22 14.06 7.45 1.50
N ARG A 23 12.92 7.55 2.18
CA ARG A 23 12.80 8.31 3.44
C ARG A 23 12.43 7.39 4.60
N GLU A 24 12.79 6.12 4.48
CA GLU A 24 12.46 5.12 5.48
C GLU A 24 10.95 4.91 5.61
N THR A 25 10.24 5.07 4.49
CA THR A 25 8.81 4.79 4.43
C THR A 25 8.50 4.03 3.15
N TYR A 26 7.30 3.47 3.11
CA TYR A 26 6.78 2.84 1.90
C TYR A 26 5.51 3.55 1.49
N ILE A 27 5.28 3.57 0.18
CA ILE A 27 4.01 4.01 -0.36
C ILE A 27 3.31 2.77 -0.91
N VAL A 28 2.07 2.56 -0.51
CA VAL A 28 1.30 1.41 -0.92
C VAL A 28 0.17 1.86 -1.84
N GLN A 29 0.18 1.37 -3.07
CA GLN A 29 -0.88 1.61 -4.03
C GLN A 29 -1.85 0.45 -3.97
N GLY A 30 -3.12 0.73 -3.77
CA GLY A 30 -4.12 -0.32 -3.64
C GLY A 30 -5.48 0.15 -4.08
N TYR A 31 -6.48 -0.66 -3.80
CA TYR A 31 -7.85 -0.33 -4.17
C TYR A 31 -8.50 0.54 -3.10
N VAL A 32 -9.26 1.53 -3.55
CA VAL A 32 -9.98 2.40 -2.62
C VAL A 32 -11.02 1.57 -1.88
N ILE A 33 -11.09 1.76 -0.57
CA ILE A 33 -12.09 1.11 0.26
C ILE A 33 -13.29 2.02 0.34
N GLU A 34 -14.43 1.55 -0.17
CA GLU A 34 -15.65 2.35 -0.21
C GLU A 34 -16.73 1.84 0.74
N ASP A 35 -16.51 0.69 1.35
CA ASP A 35 -17.48 0.12 2.28
C ASP A 35 -17.51 0.93 3.57
N PRO A 36 -18.64 1.62 3.87
CA PRO A 36 -18.69 2.46 5.06
C PRO A 36 -18.53 1.68 6.36
N THR A 37 -18.94 0.41 6.37
CA THR A 37 -18.79 -0.40 7.58
C THR A 37 -17.31 -0.63 7.89
N VAL A 38 -16.52 -0.90 6.87
CA VAL A 38 -15.08 -1.10 7.04
C VAL A 38 -14.42 0.20 7.50
N LEU A 39 -14.78 1.31 6.85
CA LEU A 39 -14.19 2.61 7.19
C LEU A 39 -14.54 3.01 8.62
N GLU A 40 -15.77 2.74 9.05
CA GLU A 40 -16.19 3.06 10.41
C GLU A 40 -15.41 2.22 11.42
N GLU A 41 -15.22 0.94 11.11
CA GLU A 41 -14.48 0.05 12.00
C GLU A 41 -13.04 0.49 12.17
N LEU A 42 -12.44 1.04 11.12
CA LEU A 42 -11.05 1.48 11.17
C LEU A 42 -10.88 2.77 11.96
N GLY A 43 -11.88 3.64 11.95
CA GLY A 43 -11.81 4.88 12.71
C GLY A 43 -10.66 5.77 12.32
N LEU A 44 -10.51 6.06 11.02
CA LEU A 44 -9.36 6.81 10.53
C LEU A 44 -9.34 8.24 11.04
N PRO A 45 -8.18 8.68 11.54
CA PRO A 45 -8.04 10.09 11.90
C PRO A 45 -7.95 10.97 10.65
N ALA A 46 -8.15 12.26 10.83
CA ALA A 46 -8.00 13.21 9.75
C ALA A 46 -6.57 13.16 9.22
N GLY A 47 -6.43 13.22 7.91
CA GLY A 47 -5.12 13.20 7.26
C GLY A 47 -4.63 11.80 6.91
N GLU A 48 -5.40 10.77 7.25
CA GLU A 48 -5.03 9.41 6.91
C GLU A 48 -6.04 8.78 5.96
N SER A 49 -5.59 7.78 5.22
CA SER A 49 -6.46 7.02 4.36
C SER A 49 -6.00 5.56 4.35
N VAL A 50 -6.81 4.70 3.78
CA VAL A 50 -6.50 3.28 3.69
C VAL A 50 -6.78 2.78 2.29
N VAL A 51 -6.07 1.71 1.93
CA VAL A 51 -6.33 1.01 0.67
C VAL A 51 -6.33 -0.49 0.96
N GLU A 52 -6.91 -1.23 0.04
CA GLU A 52 -6.94 -2.68 0.13
C GLU A 52 -6.00 -3.25 -0.91
N VAL A 53 -5.15 -4.21 -0.52
CA VAL A 53 -4.23 -4.85 -1.45
C VAL A 53 -4.32 -6.36 -1.28
N PRO A 54 -4.06 -7.12 -2.34
CA PRO A 54 -3.98 -8.58 -2.20
C PRO A 54 -2.84 -8.96 -1.25
N VAL A 55 -3.03 -10.06 -0.56
CA VAL A 55 -2.02 -10.55 0.38
C VAL A 55 -0.66 -10.73 -0.28
N ASP A 56 -0.65 -11.18 -1.53
CA ASP A 56 0.59 -11.44 -2.25
C ASP A 56 1.45 -10.20 -2.42
N VAL A 57 0.82 -9.02 -2.48
CA VAL A 57 1.58 -7.77 -2.62
C VAL A 57 2.43 -7.53 -1.38
N LEU A 58 1.86 -7.79 -0.20
CA LEU A 58 2.61 -7.61 1.03
C LEU A 58 3.66 -8.68 1.24
N LYS A 59 3.40 -9.90 0.76
CA LYS A 59 4.38 -10.98 0.88
C LYS A 59 5.65 -10.71 0.10
N GLY A 60 5.59 -9.84 -0.90
CA GLY A 60 6.76 -9.49 -1.68
C GLY A 60 7.67 -8.48 -1.01
N ILE A 61 7.28 -7.96 0.14
CA ILE A 61 8.08 -6.98 0.84
C ILE A 61 9.09 -7.68 1.73
N HIS A 62 10.36 -7.35 1.52
CA HIS A 62 11.42 -7.85 2.38
C HIS A 62 11.84 -6.73 3.31
N VAL A 63 11.46 -6.87 4.56
CA VAL A 63 11.83 -5.91 5.59
C VAL A 63 12.93 -6.51 6.42
N ASP A 64 14.02 -5.76 6.56
CA ASP A 64 15.11 -6.22 7.41
C ASP A 64 14.62 -6.31 8.83
N SER A 65 14.70 -7.51 9.38
CA SER A 65 14.30 -7.75 10.74
C SER A 65 15.42 -7.31 11.66
N ARG A 66 15.09 -6.55 12.65
CA ARG A 66 16.08 -6.11 13.63
C ARG A 66 15.77 -6.67 14.98
#